data_5802162bf560b1a88048621dba42dad3
#
_entry.id   5802162bf560b1a88048621dba42dad3
#
_cell.length_a   1.000
_cell.length_b   1.000
_cell.length_c   1.000
_cell.angle_alpha   90.00
_cell.angle_beta   90.00
_cell.angle_gamma   90.00
#
_symmetry.space_group_name_H-M   'P 1'
#
loop_
_entity.id
_entity.type
_entity.pdbx_description
1 polymer ?
#
loop_
_entity_poly.entity_id
_entity_poly.type
_entity_poly.pdbx_seq_one_letter_code
_entity_poly.pdbx_strand_id
1 'polypeptide(L)'
;MIFSPLLKKGILLLAFCGVLGGGVLSAQETGGSPITEEGLKALDSNVFANEYMLALKPNVTRDRIAKIKDPFVRGLAEQMAEKKFDRKARALTAEPYEPVKDLAERLRTSQYSKFENPTGIFFEEGEDVLLVMGDPKGEKLNLVIHNFGRDGGHSSYPLKEGVNIIRAKNKGLGYIEYFTSNYKKAPKVHLSILSGKVNGVFVGGVSKNSDWKRMLENSPTEVVDIVGNRVHLVYPVEELKQFCPDKGEELIALYDRIIGMEQQIMGLYKYRMLPKNRMFGRVIWNGFMHADGTGAAFHNGTMKEVGNPDKIPGSAWGIAHEFGHVNQVRPAMKWVSTGEVTNNIYSAYVNYMLNPSSMRLEHERINGGDGNMIGGRFNAY
;
A
#
# COMPACT_ATOMS: atom_id res chain seq x y z
N MET A 1 -10.82 16.59 -53.40
CA MET A 1 -9.63 16.64 -54.24
C MET A 1 -8.44 16.27 -53.36
N ILE A 2 -8.04 15.06 -53.41
CA ILE A 2 -7.00 14.45 -54.21
C ILE A 2 -5.63 14.57 -53.56
N PHE A 3 -5.16 13.38 -53.12
CA PHE A 3 -3.83 12.77 -53.12
C PHE A 3 -2.83 12.93 -51.96
N SER A 4 -2.63 11.82 -51.27
CA SER A 4 -1.39 11.22 -50.71
C SER A 4 -0.40 10.89 -51.88
N PRO A 5 0.79 10.31 -51.66
CA PRO A 5 1.66 9.99 -50.47
C PRO A 5 3.16 10.27 -50.74
N LEU A 6 4.07 9.99 -49.77
CA LEU A 6 5.27 9.15 -50.01
C LEU A 6 6.27 9.13 -48.82
N LEU A 7 6.56 7.91 -48.46
CA LEU A 7 7.68 7.41 -47.66
C LEU A 7 9.04 8.07 -47.96
N LYS A 8 9.87 8.27 -46.91
CA LYS A 8 11.28 7.83 -46.99
C LYS A 8 11.85 7.48 -45.61
N LYS A 9 12.53 6.37 -45.60
CA LYS A 9 13.31 5.72 -44.55
C LYS A 9 14.51 6.59 -44.15
N GLY A 10 14.87 6.55 -42.88
CA GLY A 10 16.13 7.08 -42.35
C GLY A 10 16.52 6.35 -41.07
N ILE A 11 17.58 5.62 -41.18
CA ILE A 11 18.25 4.69 -40.31
C ILE A 11 18.75 5.34 -39.02
N LEU A 12 18.39 4.73 -37.92
CA LEU A 12 19.10 4.28 -36.72
C LEU A 12 20.48 4.89 -36.40
N LEU A 13 20.62 5.46 -35.21
CA LEU A 13 21.86 5.41 -34.44
C LEU A 13 21.52 5.15 -32.96
N LEU A 14 21.89 3.96 -32.50
CA LEU A 14 21.86 3.51 -31.11
C LEU A 14 22.91 4.28 -30.32
N ALA A 15 22.49 5.02 -29.32
CA ALA A 15 23.36 5.46 -28.23
C ALA A 15 23.09 4.59 -27.01
N PHE A 16 24.03 3.70 -26.73
CA PHE A 16 24.10 2.90 -25.51
C PHE A 16 24.43 3.85 -24.35
N CYS A 17 23.48 4.20 -23.49
CA CYS A 17 23.75 4.65 -22.14
C CYS A 17 23.42 3.49 -21.19
N GLY A 18 24.46 2.83 -20.70
CA GLY A 18 24.34 1.79 -19.69
C GLY A 18 23.89 2.40 -18.36
N VAL A 19 22.67 2.11 -17.98
CA VAL A 19 22.18 2.27 -16.61
C VAL A 19 22.33 0.90 -15.95
N LEU A 20 23.22 0.81 -14.98
CA LEU A 20 23.35 -0.30 -14.05
C LEU A 20 22.14 -0.29 -13.11
N GLY A 21 20.98 -0.68 -13.60
CA GLY A 21 19.83 -1.02 -12.79
C GLY A 21 19.90 -2.50 -12.45
N GLY A 22 19.93 -2.86 -11.17
CA GLY A 22 19.76 -4.25 -10.73
C GLY A 22 18.38 -4.75 -11.15
N GLY A 23 18.30 -5.37 -12.33
CA GLY A 23 17.06 -5.91 -12.88
C GLY A 23 16.57 -7.07 -12.02
N VAL A 24 15.35 -6.94 -11.54
CA VAL A 24 14.57 -8.07 -11.03
C VAL A 24 14.17 -8.88 -12.26
N LEU A 25 14.65 -10.12 -12.36
CA LEU A 25 14.23 -11.02 -13.45
C LEU A 25 12.74 -11.37 -13.23
N SER A 26 11.87 -10.91 -14.12
CA SER A 26 10.54 -11.49 -14.28
C SER A 26 10.67 -12.84 -15.02
N ALA A 27 9.73 -13.73 -14.84
CA ALA A 27 9.71 -15.00 -15.58
C ALA A 27 9.71 -14.79 -17.12
N GLN A 28 9.28 -13.61 -17.59
CA GLN A 28 9.33 -13.22 -19.00
C GLN A 28 10.74 -12.84 -19.51
N GLU A 29 11.60 -12.27 -18.64
CA GLU A 29 12.97 -11.88 -19.05
C GLU A 29 13.90 -13.09 -19.24
N THR A 30 13.53 -14.26 -18.68
CA THR A 30 14.33 -15.48 -18.79
C THR A 30 13.99 -16.33 -20.02
N GLY A 31 12.96 -15.99 -20.79
CA GLY A 31 12.55 -16.73 -22.01
C GLY A 31 12.21 -18.21 -21.78
N GLY A 32 11.96 -18.60 -20.53
CA GLY A 32 11.71 -19.99 -20.13
C GLY A 32 10.21 -20.34 -20.06
N SER A 33 9.93 -21.65 -20.12
CA SER A 33 8.59 -22.17 -19.82
C SER A 33 8.16 -21.81 -18.41
N PRO A 34 6.83 -21.71 -18.15
CA PRO A 34 6.32 -21.43 -16.82
C PRO A 34 6.93 -22.37 -15.77
N ILE A 35 7.19 -21.82 -14.58
CA ILE A 35 7.70 -22.60 -13.45
C ILE A 35 6.68 -23.67 -13.09
N THR A 36 7.10 -24.92 -12.97
CA THR A 36 6.24 -26.02 -12.54
C THR A 36 6.51 -26.42 -11.10
N GLU A 37 5.47 -26.90 -10.39
CA GLU A 37 5.65 -27.43 -9.04
C GLU A 37 6.64 -28.59 -8.99
N GLU A 38 6.65 -29.45 -10.00
CA GLU A 38 7.60 -30.56 -10.12
C GLU A 38 9.03 -30.07 -10.35
N GLY A 39 9.19 -29.05 -11.20
CA GLY A 39 10.48 -28.40 -11.41
C GLY A 39 11.05 -27.83 -10.12
N LEU A 40 10.21 -27.21 -9.27
CA LEU A 40 10.61 -26.68 -7.98
C LEU A 40 10.91 -27.74 -6.94
N LYS A 41 10.10 -28.80 -6.83
CA LYS A 41 10.35 -29.93 -5.93
C LYS A 41 11.64 -30.68 -6.23
N ALA A 42 12.03 -30.73 -7.49
CA ALA A 42 13.28 -31.37 -7.93
C ALA A 42 14.54 -30.55 -7.56
N LEU A 43 14.40 -29.28 -7.16
CA LEU A 43 15.49 -28.32 -7.01
C LEU A 43 15.89 -28.01 -5.58
N ASP A 44 14.97 -28.14 -4.63
CA ASP A 44 15.05 -27.48 -3.35
C ASP A 44 16.11 -28.03 -2.41
N SER A 45 16.27 -29.36 -2.34
CA SER A 45 17.09 -29.99 -1.30
C SER A 45 18.59 -29.80 -1.47
N ASN A 46 19.06 -29.43 -2.68
CA ASN A 46 20.47 -29.40 -3.01
C ASN A 46 21.11 -28.03 -3.11
N VAL A 47 20.32 -26.98 -3.32
CA VAL A 47 20.81 -25.62 -3.57
C VAL A 47 20.37 -24.64 -2.50
N PHE A 48 19.08 -24.62 -2.13
CA PHE A 48 18.53 -23.69 -1.15
C PHE A 48 18.64 -24.17 0.30
N ALA A 49 18.84 -23.24 1.23
CA ALA A 49 19.07 -23.54 2.64
C ALA A 49 17.82 -23.99 3.38
N ASN A 50 16.63 -23.61 2.89
CA ASN A 50 15.33 -23.94 3.48
C ASN A 50 14.23 -23.93 2.43
N GLU A 51 13.03 -24.35 2.82
CA GLU A 51 11.83 -24.41 1.99
C GLU A 51 11.40 -23.05 1.43
N TYR A 52 11.76 -21.95 2.09
CA TYR A 52 11.40 -20.59 1.64
C TYR A 52 12.29 -20.06 0.49
N MET A 53 13.35 -20.77 0.12
CA MET A 53 14.28 -20.42 -0.97
C MET A 53 14.86 -19.00 -0.87
N LEU A 54 15.09 -18.49 0.33
CA LEU A 54 15.63 -17.15 0.59
C LEU A 54 17.15 -17.09 0.71
N ALA A 55 17.82 -18.23 0.71
CA ALA A 55 19.28 -18.32 0.83
C ALA A 55 19.79 -19.62 0.19
N LEU A 56 21.02 -19.57 -0.28
CA LEU A 56 21.75 -20.77 -0.73
C LEU A 56 22.31 -21.53 0.47
N LYS A 57 22.46 -22.85 0.32
CA LYS A 57 23.25 -23.67 1.26
C LYS A 57 24.71 -23.22 1.28
N PRO A 58 25.42 -23.40 2.42
CA PRO A 58 26.86 -23.19 2.45
C PRO A 58 27.57 -24.02 1.36
N ASN A 59 28.56 -23.42 0.71
CA ASN A 59 29.42 -24.09 -0.29
C ASN A 59 28.70 -24.52 -1.61
N VAL A 60 27.58 -23.96 -1.95
CA VAL A 60 27.00 -24.15 -3.28
C VAL A 60 27.92 -23.51 -4.33
N THR A 61 28.38 -24.33 -5.28
CA THR A 61 29.27 -23.86 -6.36
C THR A 61 28.48 -23.31 -7.53
N ARG A 62 29.12 -22.46 -8.36
CA ARG A 62 28.53 -21.95 -9.61
C ARG A 62 28.13 -23.07 -10.57
N ASP A 63 28.96 -24.14 -10.67
CA ASP A 63 28.66 -25.32 -11.51
C ASP A 63 27.38 -26.04 -11.06
N ARG A 64 27.09 -26.02 -9.75
CA ARG A 64 25.88 -26.61 -9.22
C ARG A 64 24.66 -25.76 -9.53
N ILE A 65 24.80 -24.44 -9.47
CA ILE A 65 23.74 -23.49 -9.88
C ILE A 65 23.46 -23.63 -11.39
N ALA A 66 24.50 -23.73 -12.21
CA ALA A 66 24.35 -23.88 -13.66
C ALA A 66 23.62 -25.18 -14.09
N LYS A 67 23.61 -26.21 -13.23
CA LYS A 67 22.87 -27.46 -13.45
C LYS A 67 21.38 -27.36 -13.16
N ILE A 68 20.91 -26.27 -12.58
CA ILE A 68 19.47 -26.03 -12.35
C ILE A 68 18.79 -25.90 -13.70
N LYS A 69 17.85 -26.79 -14.00
CA LYS A 69 17.17 -26.84 -15.31
C LYS A 69 16.20 -25.68 -15.50
N ASP A 70 15.44 -25.34 -14.45
CA ASP A 70 14.48 -24.26 -14.50
C ASP A 70 15.21 -22.90 -14.58
N PRO A 71 15.00 -22.09 -15.63
CA PRO A 71 15.73 -20.83 -15.83
C PRO A 71 15.45 -19.80 -14.75
N PHE A 72 14.21 -19.72 -14.25
CA PHE A 72 13.85 -18.77 -13.21
C PHE A 72 14.55 -19.11 -11.89
N VAL A 73 14.48 -20.38 -11.48
CA VAL A 73 15.11 -20.84 -10.23
C VAL A 73 16.63 -20.74 -10.31
N ARG A 74 17.21 -21.00 -11.49
CA ARG A 74 18.64 -20.79 -11.73
C ARG A 74 19.00 -19.31 -11.59
N GLY A 75 18.26 -18.39 -12.21
CA GLY A 75 18.47 -16.94 -12.11
C GLY A 75 18.33 -16.43 -10.66
N LEU A 76 17.38 -16.98 -9.90
CA LEU A 76 17.24 -16.70 -8.46
C LEU A 76 18.49 -17.11 -7.67
N ALA A 77 19.00 -18.31 -7.92
CA ALA A 77 20.23 -18.80 -7.25
C ALA A 77 21.47 -17.99 -7.68
N GLU A 78 21.57 -17.57 -8.93
CA GLU A 78 22.63 -16.69 -9.44
C GLU A 78 22.61 -15.33 -8.74
N GLN A 79 21.43 -14.68 -8.63
CA GLN A 79 21.29 -13.41 -7.90
C GLN A 79 21.72 -13.52 -6.42
N MET A 80 21.39 -14.64 -5.76
CA MET A 80 21.83 -14.90 -4.39
C MET A 80 23.34 -15.09 -4.30
N ALA A 81 23.95 -15.82 -5.24
CA ALA A 81 25.39 -16.03 -5.30
C ALA A 81 26.15 -14.72 -5.55
N GLU A 82 25.57 -13.82 -6.35
CA GLU A 82 26.11 -12.50 -6.65
C GLU A 82 25.79 -11.44 -5.59
N LYS A 83 25.06 -11.79 -4.51
CA LYS A 83 24.59 -10.88 -3.46
C LYS A 83 23.69 -9.74 -3.96
N LYS A 84 22.99 -9.95 -5.06
CA LYS A 84 22.02 -9.02 -5.66
C LYS A 84 20.59 -9.26 -5.18
N PHE A 85 20.33 -10.40 -4.52
CA PHE A 85 19.01 -10.77 -4.03
C PHE A 85 18.70 -10.10 -2.68
N ASP A 86 17.68 -9.26 -2.64
CA ASP A 86 17.23 -8.61 -1.39
C ASP A 86 16.33 -9.55 -0.57
N ARG A 87 16.97 -10.39 0.22
CA ARG A 87 16.29 -11.32 1.11
C ARG A 87 15.32 -10.65 2.08
N LYS A 88 15.67 -9.44 2.60
CA LYS A 88 14.86 -8.76 3.61
C LYS A 88 13.55 -8.25 3.03
N ALA A 89 13.60 -7.69 1.82
CA ALA A 89 12.42 -7.19 1.13
C ALA A 89 11.47 -8.32 0.67
N ARG A 90 11.96 -9.56 0.60
CA ARG A 90 11.20 -10.71 0.08
C ARG A 90 10.71 -11.68 1.16
N ALA A 91 11.14 -11.50 2.40
CA ALA A 91 10.64 -12.25 3.55
C ALA A 91 9.53 -11.48 4.24
N LEU A 92 8.37 -12.09 4.40
CA LEU A 92 7.19 -11.49 5.01
C LEU A 92 6.68 -12.38 6.15
N THR A 93 6.16 -11.75 7.19
CA THR A 93 5.36 -12.42 8.22
C THR A 93 3.97 -11.80 8.20
N ALA A 94 2.99 -12.53 7.65
CA ALA A 94 1.60 -12.10 7.63
C ALA A 94 0.99 -12.26 9.02
N GLU A 95 0.35 -11.22 9.50
CA GLU A 95 -0.38 -11.20 10.77
C GLU A 95 -1.88 -11.34 10.55
N PRO A 96 -2.59 -12.08 11.42
CA PRO A 96 -4.03 -12.16 11.38
C PRO A 96 -4.69 -10.88 11.88
N TYR A 97 -5.78 -10.48 11.21
CA TYR A 97 -6.61 -9.33 11.56
C TYR A 97 -8.08 -9.71 11.73
N GLU A 98 -8.80 -8.90 12.50
CA GLU A 98 -10.25 -9.01 12.64
C GLU A 98 -10.92 -8.82 11.27
N PRO A 99 -11.90 -9.67 10.87
CA PRO A 99 -12.63 -9.46 9.62
C PRO A 99 -13.23 -8.04 9.57
N VAL A 100 -13.02 -7.34 8.46
CA VAL A 100 -13.42 -5.93 8.36
C VAL A 100 -14.91 -5.65 8.58
N LYS A 101 -15.76 -6.64 8.27
CA LYS A 101 -17.20 -6.57 8.54
C LYS A 101 -17.49 -6.68 10.04
N ASP A 102 -16.87 -7.65 10.72
CA ASP A 102 -17.05 -7.89 12.16
C ASP A 102 -16.57 -6.67 12.95
N LEU A 103 -15.42 -6.10 12.55
CA LEU A 103 -14.90 -4.85 13.12
C LEU A 103 -15.89 -3.69 12.93
N ALA A 104 -16.41 -3.52 11.71
CA ALA A 104 -17.36 -2.45 11.39
C ALA A 104 -18.66 -2.59 12.20
N GLU A 105 -19.16 -3.80 12.37
CA GLU A 105 -20.33 -4.10 13.21
C GLU A 105 -20.04 -3.81 14.69
N ARG A 106 -18.91 -4.26 15.20
CA ARG A 106 -18.46 -4.03 16.58
C ARG A 106 -18.30 -2.54 16.92
N LEU A 107 -17.72 -1.77 16.01
CA LEU A 107 -17.51 -0.32 16.19
C LEU A 107 -18.69 0.53 15.70
N ARG A 108 -19.65 -0.09 14.97
CA ARG A 108 -20.78 0.58 14.30
C ARG A 108 -20.31 1.65 13.30
N THR A 109 -19.20 1.39 12.58
CA THR A 109 -18.56 2.27 11.63
C THR A 109 -18.67 1.75 10.19
N SER A 110 -18.00 2.40 9.25
CA SER A 110 -17.66 1.80 7.95
C SER A 110 -16.50 0.82 8.11
N GLN A 111 -16.23 0.02 7.06
CA GLN A 111 -15.12 -0.93 7.08
C GLN A 111 -13.78 -0.19 7.05
N TYR A 112 -12.81 -0.72 7.81
CA TYR A 112 -11.41 -0.30 7.79
C TYR A 112 -10.65 -0.99 6.65
N SER A 113 -9.32 -0.92 6.67
CA SER A 113 -8.46 -1.44 5.60
C SER A 113 -8.68 -2.93 5.32
N LYS A 114 -8.67 -3.27 4.03
CA LYS A 114 -8.54 -4.65 3.53
C LYS A 114 -7.08 -5.01 3.18
N PHE A 115 -6.13 -4.07 3.33
CA PHE A 115 -4.76 -4.16 2.84
C PHE A 115 -3.74 -4.19 3.99
N GLU A 116 -4.00 -5.01 5.01
CA GLU A 116 -3.25 -4.98 6.29
C GLU A 116 -1.83 -5.54 6.24
N ASN A 117 -1.53 -6.46 5.34
CA ASN A 117 -0.20 -7.03 5.16
C ASN A 117 0.36 -6.67 3.78
N PRO A 118 0.79 -5.42 3.54
CA PRO A 118 1.45 -5.06 2.29
C PRO A 118 2.75 -5.82 2.15
N THR A 119 3.00 -6.35 0.96
CA THR A 119 4.20 -7.14 0.69
C THR A 119 5.41 -6.28 0.31
N GLY A 120 5.18 -5.06 -0.16
CA GLY A 120 6.19 -4.22 -0.76
C GLY A 120 6.70 -4.74 -2.11
N ILE A 121 5.97 -5.66 -2.73
CA ILE A 121 6.30 -6.22 -4.05
C ILE A 121 5.26 -5.79 -5.06
N PHE A 122 5.73 -5.32 -6.19
CA PHE A 122 4.91 -5.01 -7.36
C PHE A 122 5.00 -6.13 -8.40
N PHE A 123 3.88 -6.46 -8.98
CA PHE A 123 3.75 -7.45 -10.04
C PHE A 123 3.26 -6.81 -11.34
N GLU A 124 3.80 -7.27 -12.47
CA GLU A 124 3.29 -6.89 -13.78
C GLU A 124 2.13 -7.81 -14.20
N GLU A 125 1.25 -7.31 -15.06
CA GLU A 125 0.22 -8.15 -15.67
C GLU A 125 0.88 -9.25 -16.51
N GLY A 126 0.38 -10.47 -16.34
CA GLY A 126 0.93 -11.64 -17.03
C GLY A 126 2.24 -12.17 -16.45
N GLU A 127 2.74 -11.65 -15.32
CA GLU A 127 3.90 -12.19 -14.62
C GLU A 127 3.54 -13.47 -13.87
N ASP A 128 4.48 -14.43 -13.83
CA ASP A 128 4.38 -15.60 -12.96
C ASP A 128 4.89 -15.24 -11.56
N VAL A 129 3.98 -15.23 -10.60
CA VAL A 129 4.27 -14.97 -9.19
C VAL A 129 4.68 -16.27 -8.52
N LEU A 130 5.91 -16.31 -8.00
CA LEU A 130 6.41 -17.39 -7.17
C LEU A 130 6.41 -16.97 -5.70
N LEU A 131 5.59 -17.64 -4.90
CA LEU A 131 5.46 -17.41 -3.48
C LEU A 131 5.53 -18.73 -2.72
N VAL A 132 6.26 -18.76 -1.60
CA VAL A 132 6.25 -19.90 -0.68
C VAL A 132 5.62 -19.48 0.63
N MET A 133 4.62 -20.22 1.08
CA MET A 133 3.89 -19.97 2.33
C MET A 133 4.14 -21.11 3.32
N GLY A 134 4.45 -20.74 4.57
CA GLY A 134 4.53 -21.68 5.68
C GLY A 134 3.15 -22.20 6.09
N ASP A 135 3.14 -23.15 7.04
CA ASP A 135 1.91 -23.75 7.54
C ASP A 135 0.97 -22.72 8.20
N PRO A 136 -0.21 -22.46 7.64
CA PRO A 136 -1.19 -21.53 8.19
C PRO A 136 -2.02 -22.14 9.34
N LYS A 137 -1.80 -23.38 9.74
CA LYS A 137 -2.56 -24.10 10.79
C LYS A 137 -4.06 -24.12 10.54
N GLY A 138 -4.46 -24.29 9.26
CA GLY A 138 -5.86 -24.35 8.85
C GLY A 138 -6.51 -22.99 8.54
N GLU A 139 -5.82 -21.88 8.78
CA GLU A 139 -6.28 -20.54 8.39
C GLU A 139 -6.19 -20.35 6.87
N LYS A 140 -6.99 -19.40 6.34
CA LYS A 140 -7.02 -19.09 4.91
C LYS A 140 -6.37 -17.74 4.64
N LEU A 141 -5.45 -17.73 3.69
CA LEU A 141 -4.79 -16.53 3.21
C LEU A 141 -4.96 -16.39 1.69
N ASN A 142 -5.06 -15.14 1.22
CA ASN A 142 -5.04 -14.84 -0.21
C ASN A 142 -3.90 -13.87 -0.53
N LEU A 143 -3.32 -13.98 -1.73
CA LEU A 143 -2.58 -12.90 -2.34
C LEU A 143 -3.57 -12.02 -3.11
N VAL A 144 -3.63 -10.74 -2.77
CA VAL A 144 -4.36 -9.73 -3.54
C VAL A 144 -3.34 -8.87 -4.28
N ILE A 145 -3.49 -8.75 -5.61
CA ILE A 145 -2.73 -7.81 -6.43
C ILE A 145 -3.67 -6.66 -6.74
N HIS A 146 -3.35 -5.46 -6.27
CA HIS A 146 -4.19 -4.27 -6.43
C HIS A 146 -3.40 -3.11 -7.04
N ASN A 147 -3.91 -2.57 -8.14
CA ASN A 147 -3.37 -1.39 -8.76
C ASN A 147 -4.09 -0.14 -8.24
N PHE A 148 -3.44 0.60 -7.37
CA PHE A 148 -3.88 1.91 -6.88
C PHE A 148 -3.43 3.07 -7.78
N GLY A 149 -2.72 2.80 -8.88
CA GLY A 149 -2.39 3.79 -9.90
C GLY A 149 -3.59 4.15 -10.78
N ARG A 150 -3.33 4.93 -11.82
CA ARG A 150 -4.38 5.52 -12.70
C ARG A 150 -5.24 4.50 -13.41
N ASP A 151 -4.67 3.34 -13.78
CA ASP A 151 -5.38 2.33 -14.57
C ASP A 151 -6.31 1.46 -13.74
N GLY A 152 -6.10 1.40 -12.41
CA GLY A 152 -6.88 0.56 -11.52
C GLY A 152 -6.72 -0.94 -11.75
N GLY A 153 -7.64 -1.72 -11.19
CA GLY A 153 -7.68 -3.19 -11.33
C GLY A 153 -7.22 -3.94 -10.09
N HIS A 154 -7.83 -5.10 -9.86
CA HIS A 154 -7.45 -5.99 -8.76
C HIS A 154 -7.76 -7.44 -9.09
N SER A 155 -7.01 -8.34 -8.47
CA SER A 155 -7.24 -9.78 -8.50
C SER A 155 -6.86 -10.41 -7.16
N SER A 156 -7.51 -11.53 -6.82
CA SER A 156 -7.27 -12.27 -5.57
C SER A 156 -7.04 -13.74 -5.88
N TYR A 157 -6.08 -14.34 -5.18
CA TYR A 157 -5.62 -15.71 -5.38
C TYR A 157 -5.51 -16.40 -4.03
N PRO A 158 -6.24 -17.53 -3.83
CA PRO A 158 -6.10 -18.33 -2.61
C PRO A 158 -4.69 -18.92 -2.54
N LEU A 159 -4.09 -18.85 -1.35
CA LEU A 159 -2.78 -19.43 -1.09
C LEU A 159 -2.90 -20.79 -0.40
N LYS A 160 -1.97 -21.67 -0.69
CA LYS A 160 -1.78 -22.97 -0.02
C LYS A 160 -0.42 -23.05 0.65
N GLU A 161 -0.29 -23.88 1.64
CA GLU A 161 1.01 -24.20 2.23
C GLU A 161 2.02 -24.67 1.18
N GLY A 162 3.27 -24.25 1.33
CA GLY A 162 4.35 -24.54 0.38
C GLY A 162 4.35 -23.60 -0.82
N VAL A 163 4.70 -24.13 -1.99
CA VAL A 163 4.91 -23.36 -3.19
C VAL A 163 3.58 -22.98 -3.86
N ASN A 164 3.44 -21.71 -4.20
CA ASN A 164 2.36 -21.14 -4.99
C ASN A 164 2.93 -20.52 -6.26
N ILE A 165 2.40 -20.92 -7.41
CA ILE A 165 2.71 -20.33 -8.71
C ILE A 165 1.42 -19.75 -9.26
N ILE A 166 1.41 -18.43 -9.48
CA ILE A 166 0.20 -17.67 -9.80
C ILE A 166 0.50 -16.81 -11.02
N ARG A 167 -0.39 -16.84 -12.01
CA ARG A 167 -0.34 -15.91 -13.14
C ARG A 167 -1.08 -14.64 -12.77
N ALA A 168 -0.37 -13.50 -12.67
CA ALA A 168 -0.96 -12.22 -12.36
C ALA A 168 -1.92 -11.76 -13.48
N LYS A 169 -3.19 -11.46 -13.13
CA LYS A 169 -4.22 -11.02 -14.10
C LYS A 169 -4.23 -9.51 -14.31
N ASN A 170 -3.58 -8.75 -13.44
CA ASN A 170 -3.39 -7.31 -13.52
C ASN A 170 -2.07 -6.93 -12.88
N LYS A 171 -1.53 -5.77 -13.25
CA LYS A 171 -0.41 -5.17 -12.54
C LYS A 171 -0.84 -4.60 -11.20
N GLY A 172 0.05 -4.50 -10.21
CA GLY A 172 -0.23 -3.85 -8.94
C GLY A 172 0.68 -4.27 -7.80
N LEU A 173 0.46 -3.64 -6.65
CA LEU A 173 1.10 -4.01 -5.39
C LEU A 173 0.44 -5.25 -4.79
N GLY A 174 1.24 -6.12 -4.18
CA GLY A 174 0.77 -7.33 -3.52
C GLY A 174 0.43 -7.11 -2.05
N TYR A 175 -0.67 -7.72 -1.60
CA TYR A 175 -1.12 -7.72 -0.21
C TYR A 175 -1.48 -9.15 0.21
N ILE A 176 -1.12 -9.54 1.44
CA ILE A 176 -1.57 -10.82 1.98
C ILE A 176 -2.84 -10.60 2.81
N GLU A 177 -3.96 -10.97 2.25
CA GLU A 177 -5.24 -10.91 2.92
C GLU A 177 -5.34 -12.05 3.94
N TYR A 178 -5.30 -11.70 5.23
CA TYR A 178 -5.38 -12.64 6.35
C TYR A 178 -6.34 -12.12 7.43
N PHE A 179 -7.63 -12.37 7.20
CA PHE A 179 -8.70 -12.01 8.11
C PHE A 179 -9.35 -13.27 8.67
N THR A 180 -9.48 -13.35 10.00
CA THR A 180 -10.07 -14.49 10.69
C THR A 180 -10.76 -14.04 11.97
N SER A 181 -11.90 -14.65 12.30
CA SER A 181 -12.58 -14.40 13.59
C SER A 181 -11.72 -14.82 14.78
N ASN A 182 -10.76 -15.72 14.56
CA ASN A 182 -9.79 -16.17 15.56
C ASN A 182 -8.53 -15.28 15.63
N TYR A 183 -8.54 -14.06 15.08
CA TYR A 183 -7.36 -13.21 14.88
C TYR A 183 -6.49 -12.99 16.12
N LYS A 184 -7.05 -13.11 17.34
CA LYS A 184 -6.31 -12.99 18.60
C LYS A 184 -5.41 -14.18 18.92
N LYS A 185 -5.71 -15.37 18.35
CA LYS A 185 -4.99 -16.63 18.63
C LYS A 185 -4.42 -17.27 17.38
N ALA A 186 -4.87 -16.87 16.19
CA ALA A 186 -4.39 -17.39 14.93
C ALA A 186 -2.88 -17.15 14.78
N PRO A 187 -2.13 -18.07 14.15
CA PRO A 187 -0.68 -17.97 14.03
C PRO A 187 -0.30 -16.84 13.06
N LYS A 188 0.87 -16.28 13.26
CA LYS A 188 1.55 -15.52 12.21
C LYS A 188 2.06 -16.51 11.16
N VAL A 189 1.91 -16.18 9.90
CA VAL A 189 2.33 -17.05 8.78
C VAL A 189 3.53 -16.42 8.08
N HIS A 190 4.61 -17.20 7.96
CA HIS A 190 5.80 -16.78 7.23
C HIS A 190 5.63 -17.05 5.74
N LEU A 191 6.04 -16.10 4.92
CA LEU A 191 6.02 -16.21 3.47
C LEU A 191 7.35 -15.71 2.88
N SER A 192 7.68 -16.20 1.69
CA SER A 192 8.66 -15.57 0.81
C SER A 192 8.04 -15.29 -0.56
N ILE A 193 8.35 -14.13 -1.11
CA ILE A 193 7.88 -13.74 -2.45
C ILE A 193 9.11 -13.58 -3.34
N LEU A 194 9.30 -14.54 -4.24
CA LEU A 194 10.56 -14.72 -4.95
C LEU A 194 10.57 -14.03 -6.32
N SER A 195 9.41 -13.65 -6.85
CA SER A 195 9.23 -12.88 -8.10
C SER A 195 8.76 -11.45 -7.82
N GLY A 196 8.44 -10.70 -8.87
CA GLY A 196 8.01 -9.31 -8.77
C GLY A 196 9.15 -8.32 -8.49
N LYS A 197 8.86 -7.04 -8.61
CA LYS A 197 9.79 -5.93 -8.37
C LYS A 197 9.66 -5.44 -6.93
N VAL A 198 10.79 -5.24 -6.24
CA VAL A 198 10.78 -4.67 -4.89
C VAL A 198 10.41 -3.19 -4.97
N ASN A 199 9.27 -2.83 -4.39
CA ASN A 199 8.80 -1.46 -4.22
C ASN A 199 9.11 -0.93 -2.81
N GLY A 200 9.10 -1.84 -1.85
CA GLY A 200 9.25 -1.52 -0.43
C GLY A 200 7.95 -1.06 0.23
N VAL A 201 8.02 -0.96 1.54
CA VAL A 201 6.96 -0.41 2.40
C VAL A 201 7.63 0.52 3.40
N PHE A 202 7.14 1.75 3.53
CA PHE A 202 7.58 2.64 4.60
C PHE A 202 6.78 2.38 5.87
N VAL A 203 7.43 1.97 6.94
CA VAL A 203 6.79 1.59 8.20
C VAL A 203 7.12 2.60 9.30
N GLY A 204 6.14 3.32 9.78
CA GLY A 204 6.28 4.30 10.84
C GLY A 204 6.84 3.70 12.13
N GLY A 205 7.78 4.40 12.74
CA GLY A 205 8.51 3.93 13.93
C GLY A 205 9.62 2.89 13.66
N VAL A 206 9.70 2.37 12.43
CA VAL A 206 10.73 1.40 12.00
C VAL A 206 11.63 2.00 10.94
N SER A 207 11.04 2.43 9.82
CA SER A 207 11.76 3.08 8.71
C SER A 207 12.17 4.51 9.07
N LYS A 208 13.29 4.97 8.50
CA LYS A 208 13.85 6.30 8.72
C LYS A 208 13.69 7.19 7.48
N ASN A 209 13.81 8.50 7.63
CA ASN A 209 13.76 9.43 6.50
C ASN A 209 14.82 9.13 5.42
N SER A 210 15.93 8.48 5.77
CA SER A 210 16.89 7.95 4.78
C SER A 210 16.34 6.79 3.96
N ASP A 211 15.51 5.92 4.57
CA ASP A 211 14.82 4.84 3.85
C ASP A 211 13.72 5.40 2.96
N TRP A 212 13.03 6.47 3.43
CA TRP A 212 12.05 7.21 2.66
C TRP A 212 12.61 7.74 1.35
N LYS A 213 13.72 8.50 1.42
CA LYS A 213 14.40 9.03 0.22
C LYS A 213 14.74 7.91 -0.76
N ARG A 214 15.42 6.86 -0.26
CA ARG A 214 15.81 5.71 -1.08
C ARG A 214 14.62 5.02 -1.72
N MET A 215 13.50 4.85 -0.99
CA MET A 215 12.27 4.26 -1.52
C MET A 215 11.68 5.11 -2.64
N LEU A 216 11.56 6.42 -2.45
CA LEU A 216 11.02 7.32 -3.48
C LEU A 216 11.91 7.37 -4.72
N GLU A 217 13.25 7.37 -4.55
CA GLU A 217 14.20 7.41 -5.67
C GLU A 217 14.17 6.12 -6.50
N ASN A 218 13.96 4.96 -5.87
CA ASN A 218 14.08 3.65 -6.51
C ASN A 218 12.74 2.93 -6.72
N SER A 219 11.61 3.57 -6.43
CA SER A 219 10.30 2.95 -6.63
C SER A 219 10.06 2.61 -8.11
N PRO A 220 9.75 1.35 -8.45
CA PRO A 220 9.41 0.96 -9.81
C PRO A 220 7.96 1.25 -10.18
N THR A 221 7.18 1.90 -9.31
CA THR A 221 5.74 2.08 -9.46
C THR A 221 5.30 3.52 -9.23
N GLU A 222 4.05 3.83 -9.64
CA GLU A 222 3.45 5.16 -9.44
C GLU A 222 3.14 5.46 -7.97
N VAL A 223 2.99 4.43 -7.12
CA VAL A 223 2.52 4.59 -5.74
C VAL A 223 3.35 3.75 -4.76
N VAL A 224 3.38 4.17 -3.50
CA VAL A 224 4.07 3.46 -2.41
C VAL A 224 3.15 3.27 -1.21
N ASP A 225 3.38 2.16 -0.49
CA ASP A 225 2.73 1.87 0.78
C ASP A 225 3.43 2.57 1.93
N ILE A 226 2.65 3.28 2.76
CA ILE A 226 3.10 4.00 3.95
C ILE A 226 2.24 3.53 5.13
N VAL A 227 2.83 2.78 6.04
CA VAL A 227 2.10 2.08 7.10
C VAL A 227 2.43 2.66 8.46
N GLY A 228 1.43 3.22 9.12
CA GLY A 228 1.48 3.64 10.51
C GLY A 228 0.92 2.59 11.48
N ASN A 229 0.72 3.01 12.72
CA ASN A 229 0.07 2.18 13.72
C ASN A 229 -1.45 2.10 13.54
N ARG A 230 -2.07 3.18 13.00
CA ARG A 230 -3.53 3.35 12.89
C ARG A 230 -4.01 3.54 11.47
N VAL A 231 -3.11 3.84 10.57
CA VAL A 231 -3.43 4.16 9.18
C VAL A 231 -2.46 3.48 8.23
N HIS A 232 -2.96 3.11 7.06
CA HIS A 232 -2.19 2.69 5.92
C HIS A 232 -2.53 3.60 4.74
N LEU A 233 -1.52 4.24 4.16
CA LEU A 233 -1.67 5.16 3.03
C LEU A 233 -1.02 4.56 1.79
N VAL A 234 -1.65 4.78 0.63
CA VAL A 234 -1.06 4.49 -0.68
C VAL A 234 -1.03 5.79 -1.48
N TYR A 235 0.15 6.37 -1.58
CA TYR A 235 0.35 7.71 -2.14
C TYR A 235 1.31 7.70 -3.33
N PRO A 236 1.12 8.63 -4.29
CA PRO A 236 1.90 8.67 -5.51
C PRO A 236 3.32 9.19 -5.27
N VAL A 237 4.27 8.53 -5.90
CA VAL A 237 5.72 8.76 -5.72
C VAL A 237 6.13 10.16 -6.16
N GLU A 238 5.64 10.62 -7.32
CA GLU A 238 6.08 11.91 -7.89
C GLU A 238 5.61 13.09 -7.03
N GLU A 239 4.37 13.05 -6.53
CA GLU A 239 3.86 14.07 -5.64
C GLU A 239 4.56 14.01 -4.27
N LEU A 240 4.91 12.82 -3.78
CA LEU A 240 5.70 12.69 -2.56
C LEU A 240 7.13 13.23 -2.73
N LYS A 241 7.78 13.01 -3.87
CA LYS A 241 9.08 13.64 -4.18
C LYS A 241 8.98 15.17 -4.16
N GLN A 242 7.87 15.71 -4.65
CA GLN A 242 7.66 17.16 -4.71
C GLN A 242 7.32 17.78 -3.35
N PHE A 243 6.43 17.15 -2.56
CA PHE A 243 5.82 17.77 -1.39
C PHE A 243 6.29 17.20 -0.05
N CYS A 244 6.92 16.03 -0.06
CA CYS A 244 7.44 15.33 1.11
C CYS A 244 8.74 14.57 0.80
N PRO A 245 9.79 15.23 0.26
CA PRO A 245 10.97 14.53 -0.24
C PRO A 245 11.78 13.82 0.85
N ASP A 246 11.68 14.26 2.11
CA ASP A 246 12.55 13.81 3.20
C ASP A 246 11.89 13.73 4.59
N LYS A 247 10.56 13.76 4.67
CA LYS A 247 9.80 13.79 5.94
C LYS A 247 8.76 12.66 6.04
N GLY A 248 9.13 11.44 5.64
CA GLY A 248 8.23 10.28 5.69
C GLY A 248 7.85 9.89 7.12
N GLU A 249 8.79 10.01 8.08
CA GLU A 249 8.52 9.72 9.50
C GLU A 249 7.48 10.69 10.05
N GLU A 250 7.61 11.99 9.74
CA GLU A 250 6.68 13.04 10.18
C GLU A 250 5.32 12.90 9.52
N LEU A 251 5.27 12.58 8.23
CA LEU A 251 4.03 12.38 7.50
C LEU A 251 3.17 11.30 8.15
N ILE A 252 3.73 10.10 8.34
CA ILE A 252 2.95 8.99 8.88
C ILE A 252 2.59 9.19 10.36
N ALA A 253 3.47 9.82 11.14
CA ALA A 253 3.19 10.16 12.53
C ALA A 253 2.01 11.15 12.67
N LEU A 254 1.90 12.14 11.77
CA LEU A 254 0.76 13.05 11.74
C LEU A 254 -0.55 12.33 11.40
N TYR A 255 -0.54 11.44 10.42
CA TYR A 255 -1.73 10.64 10.09
C TYR A 255 -2.15 9.73 11.25
N ASP A 256 -1.20 9.04 11.88
CA ASP A 256 -1.47 8.24 13.10
C ASP A 256 -2.06 9.09 14.23
N ARG A 257 -1.59 10.33 14.37
CA ARG A 257 -2.12 11.30 15.35
C ARG A 257 -3.54 11.72 14.99
N ILE A 258 -3.83 12.03 13.74
CA ILE A 258 -5.19 12.39 13.27
C ILE A 258 -6.17 11.26 13.55
N ILE A 259 -5.87 10.04 13.12
CA ILE A 259 -6.73 8.89 13.38
C ILE A 259 -6.85 8.61 14.89
N GLY A 260 -5.76 8.79 15.64
CA GLY A 260 -5.79 8.69 17.11
C GLY A 260 -6.76 9.66 17.77
N MET A 261 -6.84 10.91 17.30
CA MET A 261 -7.79 11.91 17.78
C MET A 261 -9.24 11.53 17.45
N GLU A 262 -9.51 11.03 16.23
CA GLU A 262 -10.83 10.54 15.87
C GLU A 262 -11.26 9.35 16.74
N GLN A 263 -10.37 8.39 16.97
CA GLN A 263 -10.61 7.25 17.86
C GLN A 263 -10.80 7.68 19.31
N GLN A 264 -10.17 8.79 19.73
CA GLN A 264 -10.35 9.37 21.06
C GLN A 264 -11.76 9.94 21.21
N ILE A 265 -12.24 10.74 20.26
CA ILE A 265 -13.59 11.32 20.32
C ILE A 265 -14.69 10.26 20.25
N MET A 266 -14.42 9.14 19.56
CA MET A 266 -15.29 7.95 19.59
C MET A 266 -15.29 7.22 20.94
N GLY A 267 -14.38 7.57 21.85
CA GLY A 267 -14.24 6.91 23.14
C GLY A 267 -13.52 5.55 23.10
N LEU A 268 -12.88 5.16 21.97
CA LEU A 268 -12.27 3.84 21.83
C LEU A 268 -11.14 3.59 22.84
N TYR A 269 -10.41 4.64 23.22
CA TYR A 269 -9.39 4.56 24.28
C TYR A 269 -10.05 4.30 25.65
N LYS A 270 -11.08 5.09 25.98
CA LYS A 270 -11.80 5.00 27.26
C LYS A 270 -12.38 3.61 27.49
N TYR A 271 -12.95 3.03 26.43
CA TYR A 271 -13.64 1.73 26.51
C TYR A 271 -12.76 0.55 26.09
N ARG A 272 -11.45 0.77 25.83
CA ARG A 272 -10.48 -0.25 25.42
C ARG A 272 -10.91 -1.04 24.17
N MET A 273 -11.49 -0.32 23.20
CA MET A 273 -12.04 -0.89 21.97
C MET A 273 -11.17 -0.61 20.73
N LEU A 274 -9.95 -0.12 20.90
CA LEU A 274 -9.04 0.17 19.79
C LEU A 274 -8.85 -1.07 18.93
N PRO A 275 -9.03 -0.97 17.61
CA PRO A 275 -8.77 -2.06 16.70
C PRO A 275 -7.26 -2.23 16.47
N LYS A 276 -6.86 -3.44 16.09
CA LYS A 276 -5.55 -3.70 15.48
C LYS A 276 -5.55 -3.27 14.02
N ASN A 277 -6.69 -3.39 13.35
CA ASN A 277 -6.87 -3.00 11.95
C ASN A 277 -6.66 -1.49 11.78
N ARG A 278 -6.05 -1.12 10.66
CA ARG A 278 -5.77 0.26 10.28
C ARG A 278 -6.91 0.86 9.45
N MET A 279 -7.04 2.15 9.49
CA MET A 279 -7.80 2.86 8.47
C MET A 279 -6.98 2.96 7.19
N PHE A 280 -7.65 3.07 6.04
CA PHE A 280 -6.99 3.12 4.75
C PHE A 280 -7.21 4.45 4.06
N GLY A 281 -6.15 5.04 3.53
CA GLY A 281 -6.19 6.25 2.72
C GLY A 281 -5.42 6.07 1.41
N ARG A 282 -5.96 6.58 0.31
CA ARG A 282 -5.33 6.50 -1.00
C ARG A 282 -5.47 7.80 -1.78
N VAL A 283 -4.63 7.97 -2.77
CA VAL A 283 -4.78 9.03 -3.77
C VAL A 283 -5.53 8.49 -4.99
N ILE A 284 -6.34 9.35 -5.57
CA ILE A 284 -7.10 9.12 -6.81
C ILE A 284 -6.86 10.27 -7.79
N TRP A 285 -7.06 10.00 -9.07
CA TRP A 285 -6.88 10.99 -10.15
C TRP A 285 -8.20 11.49 -10.75
N ASN A 286 -9.31 10.88 -10.35
CA ASN A 286 -10.67 11.25 -10.82
C ASN A 286 -11.55 11.55 -9.61
N GLY A 287 -12.42 12.54 -9.74
CA GLY A 287 -13.30 12.99 -8.67
C GLY A 287 -12.59 13.90 -7.67
N PHE A 288 -13.23 14.14 -6.53
CA PHE A 288 -12.68 14.92 -5.42
C PHE A 288 -12.48 14.02 -4.20
N MET A 289 -12.16 14.58 -3.03
CA MET A 289 -12.05 13.80 -1.79
C MET A 289 -13.38 13.12 -1.46
N HIS A 290 -13.34 11.87 -1.03
CA HIS A 290 -14.49 11.11 -0.56
C HIS A 290 -14.06 9.91 0.27
N ALA A 291 -14.97 9.33 1.03
CA ALA A 291 -14.81 8.03 1.65
C ALA A 291 -15.75 7.00 1.02
N ASP A 292 -15.24 5.82 0.74
CA ASP A 292 -15.99 4.71 0.17
C ASP A 292 -15.75 3.38 0.93
N GLY A 293 -16.17 2.25 0.34
CA GLY A 293 -15.95 0.92 0.91
C GLY A 293 -14.48 0.47 0.96
N THR A 294 -13.57 1.26 0.38
CA THR A 294 -12.12 1.02 0.41
C THR A 294 -11.43 1.83 1.50
N GLY A 295 -11.95 3.03 1.83
CA GLY A 295 -11.38 3.96 2.81
C GLY A 295 -11.49 5.41 2.35
N ALA A 296 -10.64 6.30 2.89
CA ALA A 296 -10.55 7.68 2.46
C ALA A 296 -9.81 7.80 1.12
N ALA A 297 -10.30 8.66 0.24
CA ALA A 297 -9.72 8.94 -1.08
C ALA A 297 -9.45 10.44 -1.22
N PHE A 298 -8.25 10.78 -1.68
CA PHE A 298 -7.79 12.15 -1.86
C PHE A 298 -7.41 12.39 -3.32
N HIS A 299 -7.91 13.46 -3.93
CA HIS A 299 -7.51 13.79 -5.30
C HIS A 299 -6.02 14.17 -5.35
N ASN A 300 -5.28 13.72 -6.36
CA ASN A 300 -3.83 13.95 -6.47
C ASN A 300 -3.46 15.46 -6.41
N GLY A 301 -4.30 16.35 -6.93
CA GLY A 301 -4.12 17.80 -6.83
C GLY A 301 -4.10 18.36 -5.40
N THR A 302 -4.54 17.56 -4.41
CA THR A 302 -4.51 17.94 -2.99
C THR A 302 -3.24 17.48 -2.27
N MET A 303 -2.32 16.81 -2.96
CA MET A 303 -1.10 16.28 -2.34
C MET A 303 -0.19 17.35 -1.76
N LYS A 304 -0.24 18.59 -2.27
CA LYS A 304 0.47 19.75 -1.68
C LYS A 304 0.03 20.03 -0.23
N GLU A 305 -1.20 19.62 0.15
CA GLU A 305 -1.74 19.71 1.51
C GLU A 305 -1.67 18.35 2.22
N VAL A 306 -2.28 17.29 1.65
CA VAL A 306 -2.43 16.00 2.33
C VAL A 306 -1.15 15.15 2.34
N GLY A 307 -0.23 15.40 1.41
CA GLY A 307 1.08 14.75 1.33
C GLY A 307 2.22 15.56 1.95
N ASN A 308 1.95 16.73 2.51
CA ASN A 308 2.97 17.64 3.04
C ASN A 308 2.84 17.80 4.55
N PRO A 309 3.73 17.21 5.36
CA PRO A 309 3.62 17.26 6.82
C PRO A 309 3.68 18.68 7.39
N ASP A 310 4.32 19.64 6.72
CA ASP A 310 4.39 21.02 7.16
C ASP A 310 3.06 21.79 6.91
N LYS A 311 2.23 21.31 5.99
CA LYS A 311 0.94 21.91 5.65
C LYS A 311 -0.24 21.26 6.36
N ILE A 312 -0.15 19.98 6.68
CA ILE A 312 -1.22 19.21 7.32
C ILE A 312 -1.80 19.92 8.56
N PRO A 313 -1.02 20.49 9.50
CA PRO A 313 -1.61 21.15 10.68
C PRO A 313 -2.60 22.27 10.32
N GLY A 314 -2.37 22.99 9.22
CA GLY A 314 -3.27 24.04 8.72
C GLY A 314 -4.37 23.55 7.79
N SER A 315 -4.27 22.34 7.24
CA SER A 315 -5.17 21.79 6.22
C SER A 315 -5.83 20.46 6.61
N ALA A 316 -5.73 20.05 7.87
CA ALA A 316 -6.18 18.75 8.36
C ALA A 316 -7.70 18.52 8.25
N TRP A 317 -8.48 19.58 8.03
CA TRP A 317 -9.95 19.48 7.96
C TRP A 317 -10.42 18.44 6.95
N GLY A 318 -9.93 18.49 5.73
CA GLY A 318 -10.32 17.53 4.66
C GLY A 318 -9.88 16.10 4.98
N ILE A 319 -8.67 15.92 5.51
CA ILE A 319 -8.18 14.60 5.94
C ILE A 319 -9.12 14.00 6.99
N ALA A 320 -9.39 14.76 8.06
CA ALA A 320 -10.27 14.31 9.14
C ALA A 320 -11.74 14.20 8.73
N HIS A 321 -12.17 14.93 7.69
CA HIS A 321 -13.50 14.80 7.12
C HIS A 321 -13.69 13.44 6.45
N GLU A 322 -12.75 13.04 5.61
CA GLU A 322 -12.86 11.77 4.88
C GLU A 322 -12.68 10.55 5.81
N PHE A 323 -11.70 10.58 6.70
CA PHE A 323 -11.59 9.53 7.71
C PHE A 323 -12.77 9.57 8.70
N GLY A 324 -13.29 10.75 9.01
CA GLY A 324 -14.50 10.94 9.79
C GLY A 324 -15.71 10.22 9.22
N HIS A 325 -15.89 10.20 7.88
CA HIS A 325 -16.95 9.41 7.24
C HIS A 325 -16.84 7.90 7.53
N VAL A 326 -15.61 7.38 7.58
CA VAL A 326 -15.36 5.98 7.95
C VAL A 326 -15.72 5.75 9.42
N ASN A 327 -15.39 6.69 10.29
CA ASN A 327 -15.58 6.62 11.75
C ASN A 327 -16.95 7.07 12.25
N GLN A 328 -17.84 7.59 11.39
CA GLN A 328 -19.20 7.98 11.81
C GLN A 328 -19.99 6.79 12.38
N VAL A 329 -20.24 6.82 13.67
CA VAL A 329 -20.96 5.76 14.40
C VAL A 329 -22.44 5.75 14.01
N ARG A 330 -22.96 4.59 13.69
CA ARG A 330 -24.37 4.37 13.30
C ARG A 330 -25.14 3.65 14.42
N PRO A 331 -26.36 4.09 14.78
CA PRO A 331 -27.09 5.26 14.31
C PRO A 331 -26.71 6.56 15.02
N ALA A 332 -25.83 6.55 16.00
CA ALA A 332 -25.61 7.67 16.94
C ALA A 332 -25.16 8.98 16.28
N MET A 333 -24.33 8.93 15.24
CA MET A 333 -23.81 10.13 14.56
C MET A 333 -24.25 10.24 13.09
N LYS A 334 -24.62 9.13 12.47
CA LYS A 334 -24.99 9.11 11.05
C LYS A 334 -26.48 8.84 10.88
N TRP A 335 -27.27 9.92 10.76
CA TRP A 335 -28.68 9.87 10.40
C TRP A 335 -28.90 10.19 8.93
N VAL A 336 -30.14 10.05 8.45
CA VAL A 336 -30.51 10.48 7.11
C VAL A 336 -30.19 11.97 6.95
N SER A 337 -29.52 12.31 5.85
CA SER A 337 -29.09 13.67 5.48
C SER A 337 -28.02 14.33 6.38
N THR A 338 -27.46 13.64 7.39
CA THR A 338 -26.43 14.21 8.25
C THR A 338 -25.02 13.69 7.97
N GLY A 339 -24.84 12.89 6.91
CA GLY A 339 -23.55 12.29 6.56
C GLY A 339 -22.42 13.32 6.44
N GLU A 340 -22.68 14.41 5.72
CA GLU A 340 -21.72 15.51 5.50
C GLU A 340 -21.71 16.55 6.63
N VAL A 341 -22.53 16.38 7.65
CA VAL A 341 -22.63 17.31 8.79
C VAL A 341 -21.87 16.79 10.00
N THR A 342 -22.20 15.59 10.44
CA THR A 342 -21.67 15.06 11.71
C THR A 342 -20.25 14.52 11.61
N ASN A 343 -19.75 14.18 10.43
CA ASN A 343 -18.34 13.89 10.21
C ASN A 343 -17.46 15.13 10.46
N ASN A 344 -18.00 16.36 10.29
CA ASN A 344 -17.27 17.58 10.61
C ASN A 344 -16.99 17.76 12.11
N ILE A 345 -17.61 16.98 12.99
CA ILE A 345 -17.24 16.94 14.41
C ILE A 345 -15.80 16.43 14.56
N TYR A 346 -15.41 15.40 13.79
CA TYR A 346 -14.02 14.91 13.74
C TYR A 346 -13.10 15.98 13.16
N SER A 347 -13.49 16.61 12.06
CA SER A 347 -12.70 17.67 11.41
C SER A 347 -12.46 18.86 12.36
N ALA A 348 -13.49 19.32 13.03
CA ALA A 348 -13.39 20.44 13.99
C ALA A 348 -12.45 20.09 15.16
N TYR A 349 -12.62 18.88 15.72
CA TYR A 349 -11.78 18.42 16.83
C TYR A 349 -10.30 18.28 16.41
N VAL A 350 -10.04 17.61 15.30
CA VAL A 350 -8.67 17.42 14.77
C VAL A 350 -8.03 18.78 14.44
N ASN A 351 -8.77 19.67 13.76
CA ASN A 351 -8.27 20.98 13.40
C ASN A 351 -7.91 21.79 14.66
N TYR A 352 -8.79 21.83 15.68
CA TYR A 352 -8.51 22.48 16.95
C TYR A 352 -7.27 21.90 17.65
N MET A 353 -7.15 20.58 17.69
CA MET A 353 -6.03 19.91 18.37
C MET A 353 -4.68 20.08 17.67
N LEU A 354 -4.67 20.28 16.35
CA LEU A 354 -3.46 20.52 15.59
C LEU A 354 -3.08 22.00 15.49
N ASN A 355 -4.07 22.88 15.42
CA ASN A 355 -3.85 24.31 15.27
C ASN A 355 -4.99 25.12 15.94
N PRO A 356 -4.97 25.25 17.27
CA PRO A 356 -6.06 25.91 18.01
C PRO A 356 -6.21 27.42 17.70
N SER A 357 -5.15 28.05 17.19
CA SER A 357 -5.18 29.47 16.82
C SER A 357 -5.74 29.76 15.41
N SER A 358 -6.08 28.73 14.63
CA SER A 358 -6.59 28.87 13.25
C SER A 358 -7.78 27.95 13.02
N MET A 359 -8.83 28.14 13.82
CA MET A 359 -10.06 27.38 13.63
C MET A 359 -10.81 27.84 12.37
N ARG A 360 -11.05 26.90 11.48
CA ARG A 360 -11.80 27.13 10.23
C ARG A 360 -13.20 27.74 10.49
N LEU A 361 -13.88 27.28 11.54
CA LEU A 361 -15.21 27.79 11.91
C LEU A 361 -15.21 29.29 12.28
N GLU A 362 -14.08 29.82 12.74
CA GLU A 362 -13.97 31.24 13.13
C GLU A 362 -13.53 32.13 11.95
N HIS A 363 -12.70 31.61 11.05
CA HIS A 363 -11.98 32.43 10.08
C HIS A 363 -12.38 32.19 8.62
N GLU A 364 -13.00 31.05 8.30
CA GLU A 364 -13.41 30.78 6.91
C GLU A 364 -14.55 31.71 6.50
N ARG A 365 -14.33 32.44 5.41
CA ARG A 365 -15.38 33.26 4.79
C ARG A 365 -16.36 32.39 4.02
N ILE A 366 -17.63 32.59 4.22
CA ILE A 366 -18.70 31.89 3.51
C ILE A 366 -19.62 32.88 2.79
N ASN A 367 -20.28 32.42 1.71
CA ASN A 367 -21.30 33.19 1.04
C ASN A 367 -22.59 33.20 1.88
N GLY A 368 -23.06 34.39 2.26
CA GLY A 368 -24.29 34.58 3.03
C GLY A 368 -25.59 34.36 2.27
N GLY A 369 -25.54 33.91 1.00
CA GLY A 369 -26.73 33.68 0.19
C GLY A 369 -27.21 34.93 -0.61
N ASP A 370 -26.78 36.11 -0.23
CA ASP A 370 -27.01 37.38 -0.92
C ASP A 370 -25.80 37.82 -1.78
N GLY A 371 -24.80 36.97 -1.93
CA GLY A 371 -23.56 37.25 -2.64
C GLY A 371 -22.48 37.90 -1.75
N ASN A 372 -22.80 38.29 -0.54
CA ASN A 372 -21.84 38.87 0.40
C ASN A 372 -21.06 37.78 1.17
N MET A 373 -19.77 38.00 1.34
CA MET A 373 -18.92 37.10 2.11
C MET A 373 -18.95 37.45 3.60
N ILE A 374 -19.43 36.53 4.41
CA ILE A 374 -19.49 36.64 5.85
C ILE A 374 -18.21 36.02 6.46
N GLY A 375 -17.56 36.76 7.36
CA GLY A 375 -16.35 36.27 8.05
C GLY A 375 -16.70 35.30 9.19
N GLY A 376 -16.15 34.08 9.08
CA GLY A 376 -16.38 33.01 10.05
C GLY A 376 -17.74 32.32 9.96
N ARG A 377 -17.77 31.01 10.08
CA ARG A 377 -19.02 30.22 10.01
C ARG A 377 -19.99 30.52 11.16
N PHE A 378 -19.47 30.85 12.36
CA PHE A 378 -20.31 31.23 13.50
C PHE A 378 -21.09 32.51 13.28
N ASN A 379 -20.56 33.44 12.49
CA ASN A 379 -21.24 34.70 12.20
C ASN A 379 -22.32 34.58 11.14
N ALA A 380 -22.41 33.40 10.47
CA ALA A 380 -23.39 33.12 9.44
C ALA A 380 -24.69 32.48 10.00
N TYR A 381 -24.69 32.09 11.26
CA TYR A 381 -25.81 31.52 11.99
C TYR A 381 -26.22 32.47 13.11
#